data_595bb3cb986a039457b0c182b13a615b
#
_entry.id   595bb3cb986a039457b0c182b13a615b
#
_cell.length_a   1.000
_cell.length_b   1.000
_cell.length_c   1.000
_cell.angle_alpha   90.00
_cell.angle_beta   90.00
_cell.angle_gamma   90.00
#
_symmetry.space_group_name_H-M   'P 1'
#
loop_
_entity.id
_entity.type
_entity.pdbx_description
1 polymer ?
#
loop_
_entity_poly.entity_id
_entity_poly.type
_entity_poly.pdbx_seq_one_letter_code
_entity_poly.pdbx_strand_id
1 'polypeptide(L)'
;MEVVAVTFVSHWDVSIASSASEADRKWLAEVRAKAEKGDAHSQCELGRAFAFGNRGVTQDEVEAVEWYRKAAEQNLVKAQFYLGICYSQGQGVAKDEVEAVKWYRKAAEQNLAPAQYILGACYAEGQGVAKDEAEAYKWFLLAAGQGDKGAIKQVDKLKRSMTRRQIAEGQKRARDFKPREAPSSGSDNSIPRILETRPEGSGTGFFITEDGYLITNEHVAGNGALVRVVTQDGILSARVVRVDSANDLALLKAEGRFAPLPLVSSRDVKLGRTVATVGFPNIGLQGFAPKLAKGEIAALSGAQDDPRYFQISAPVQPGNSGGALVDERGNVVGVVTAKLSAKTTLAASGALPENVNYAVKSSFLLSFLESVPEVAARLREPNLKDRKFEDVVKAAEQAAVLVLVY
;
A
#
# COMPACT_ATOMS: atom_id res chain seq x y z
N MET A 1 34.55 -13.47 -52.30
CA MET A 1 34.72 -12.92 -50.94
C MET A 1 33.36 -12.49 -50.44
N GLU A 2 32.64 -13.43 -49.82
CA GLU A 2 31.34 -13.20 -49.22
C GLU A 2 31.56 -12.66 -47.77
N VAL A 3 31.01 -11.50 -47.51
CA VAL A 3 31.00 -10.91 -46.19
C VAL A 3 29.84 -11.55 -45.40
N VAL A 4 30.17 -12.46 -44.49
CA VAL A 4 29.21 -13.03 -43.57
C VAL A 4 28.91 -11.97 -42.51
N ALA A 5 27.73 -11.38 -42.56
CA ALA A 5 27.19 -10.53 -41.51
C ALA A 5 26.85 -11.41 -40.29
N VAL A 6 27.66 -11.34 -39.27
CA VAL A 6 27.36 -11.96 -37.96
C VAL A 6 26.31 -11.09 -37.29
N THR A 7 25.07 -11.53 -37.39
CA THR A 7 23.95 -11.00 -36.57
C THR A 7 24.19 -11.46 -35.14
N PHE A 8 24.57 -10.53 -34.26
CA PHE A 8 24.49 -10.75 -32.82
C PHE A 8 23.02 -10.84 -32.44
N VAL A 9 22.50 -12.07 -32.36
CA VAL A 9 21.25 -12.35 -31.66
C VAL A 9 21.59 -12.33 -30.16
N SER A 10 21.26 -11.23 -29.51
CA SER A 10 21.33 -11.14 -28.05
C SER A 10 20.33 -12.14 -27.46
N HIS A 11 20.85 -13.25 -26.96
CA HIS A 11 20.09 -14.24 -26.19
C HIS A 11 19.75 -13.63 -24.81
N TRP A 12 18.61 -12.95 -24.73
CA TRP A 12 17.93 -12.65 -23.49
C TRP A 12 16.58 -13.36 -23.52
N ASP A 13 16.62 -14.69 -23.36
CA ASP A 13 15.41 -15.46 -23.07
C ASP A 13 14.95 -15.09 -21.65
N VAL A 14 14.05 -14.08 -21.58
CA VAL A 14 13.33 -13.79 -20.36
C VAL A 14 12.44 -14.96 -20.05
N SER A 15 12.70 -15.61 -18.92
CA SER A 15 11.86 -16.68 -18.39
C SER A 15 10.47 -16.12 -18.08
N ILE A 16 9.56 -16.19 -19.05
CA ILE A 16 8.15 -15.86 -18.82
C ILE A 16 7.58 -16.99 -17.96
N ALA A 17 6.95 -16.63 -16.84
CA ALA A 17 6.29 -17.61 -15.99
C ALA A 17 5.24 -18.37 -16.80
N SER A 18 5.24 -19.69 -16.73
CA SER A 18 4.31 -20.55 -17.47
C SER A 18 2.83 -20.29 -17.18
N SER A 19 2.54 -19.56 -16.09
CA SER A 19 1.20 -19.15 -15.65
C SER A 19 0.83 -17.70 -16.00
N ALA A 20 1.66 -16.99 -16.80
CA ALA A 20 1.40 -15.59 -17.14
C ALA A 20 0.11 -15.42 -17.93
N SER A 21 -0.76 -14.50 -17.47
CA SER A 21 -1.97 -14.12 -18.18
C SER A 21 -1.65 -13.39 -19.51
N GLU A 22 -2.61 -13.32 -20.42
CA GLU A 22 -2.45 -12.54 -21.66
C GLU A 22 -2.24 -11.05 -21.35
N ALA A 23 -2.90 -10.53 -20.32
CA ALA A 23 -2.73 -9.17 -19.83
C ALA A 23 -1.30 -8.91 -19.32
N ASP A 24 -0.72 -9.86 -18.57
CA ASP A 24 0.64 -9.74 -18.07
C ASP A 24 1.66 -9.77 -19.23
N ARG A 25 1.46 -10.63 -20.22
CA ARG A 25 2.32 -10.68 -21.41
C ARG A 25 2.29 -9.36 -22.19
N LYS A 26 1.10 -8.79 -22.37
CA LYS A 26 0.94 -7.48 -23.03
C LYS A 26 1.61 -6.37 -22.25
N TRP A 27 1.35 -6.31 -20.91
CA TRP A 27 1.98 -5.34 -20.03
C TRP A 27 3.51 -5.43 -20.08
N LEU A 28 4.05 -6.66 -19.97
CA LEU A 28 5.49 -6.89 -20.00
C LEU A 28 6.11 -6.42 -21.32
N ALA A 29 5.47 -6.73 -22.45
CA ALA A 29 5.94 -6.29 -23.77
C ALA A 29 5.96 -4.75 -23.89
N GLU A 30 4.89 -4.07 -23.42
CA GLU A 30 4.78 -2.62 -23.47
C GLU A 30 5.82 -1.93 -22.55
N VAL A 31 5.92 -2.39 -21.29
CA VAL A 31 6.84 -1.80 -20.31
C VAL A 31 8.29 -2.06 -20.72
N ARG A 32 8.59 -3.26 -21.20
CA ARG A 32 9.93 -3.60 -21.69
C ARG A 32 10.35 -2.73 -22.87
N ALA A 33 9.49 -2.57 -23.86
CA ALA A 33 9.77 -1.73 -25.02
C ALA A 33 10.05 -0.25 -24.65
N LYS A 34 9.38 0.27 -23.61
CA LYS A 34 9.64 1.62 -23.08
C LYS A 34 10.93 1.66 -22.27
N ALA A 35 11.18 0.68 -21.41
CA ALA A 35 12.39 0.57 -20.59
C ALA A 35 13.65 0.48 -21.44
N GLU A 36 13.63 -0.30 -22.54
CA GLU A 36 14.71 -0.43 -23.51
C GLU A 36 14.98 0.87 -24.28
N LYS A 37 13.95 1.70 -24.46
CA LYS A 37 14.08 3.06 -25.03
C LYS A 37 14.57 4.10 -24.02
N GLY A 38 14.85 3.69 -22.79
CA GLY A 38 15.42 4.56 -21.76
C GLY A 38 14.40 5.20 -20.81
N ASP A 39 13.10 4.86 -20.87
CA ASP A 39 12.11 5.40 -19.92
C ASP A 39 12.39 4.93 -18.49
N ALA A 40 12.81 5.85 -17.62
CA ALA A 40 13.21 5.54 -16.27
C ALA A 40 12.09 4.93 -15.41
N HIS A 41 10.84 5.36 -15.63
CA HIS A 41 9.70 4.81 -14.92
C HIS A 41 9.44 3.34 -15.30
N SER A 42 9.43 3.04 -16.60
CA SER A 42 9.30 1.67 -17.10
C SER A 42 10.47 0.78 -16.67
N GLN A 43 11.70 1.31 -16.63
CA GLN A 43 12.85 0.59 -16.08
C GLN A 43 12.64 0.25 -14.60
N CYS A 44 12.17 1.18 -13.78
CA CYS A 44 11.87 0.93 -12.37
C CYS A 44 10.73 -0.09 -12.18
N GLU A 45 9.67 -0.01 -12.99
CA GLU A 45 8.56 -0.98 -12.96
C GLU A 45 9.02 -2.37 -13.37
N LEU A 46 9.88 -2.48 -14.38
CA LEU A 46 10.45 -3.75 -14.82
C LEU A 46 11.36 -4.33 -13.73
N GLY A 47 12.19 -3.51 -13.09
CA GLY A 47 13.00 -3.91 -11.93
C GLY A 47 12.14 -4.45 -10.79
N ARG A 48 10.99 -3.82 -10.51
CA ARG A 48 10.03 -4.33 -9.51
C ARG A 48 9.41 -5.67 -9.92
N ALA A 49 9.05 -5.83 -11.19
CA ALA A 49 8.49 -7.08 -11.68
C ALA A 49 9.46 -8.24 -11.47
N PHE A 50 10.75 -8.06 -11.79
CA PHE A 50 11.78 -9.06 -11.55
C PHE A 50 12.08 -9.28 -10.05
N ALA A 51 12.13 -8.22 -9.25
CA ALA A 51 12.39 -8.35 -7.81
C ALA A 51 11.34 -9.20 -7.07
N PHE A 52 10.08 -9.15 -7.51
CA PHE A 52 8.98 -9.84 -6.85
C PHE A 52 8.42 -11.04 -7.64
N GLY A 53 8.92 -11.33 -8.83
CA GLY A 53 8.42 -12.42 -9.65
C GLY A 53 6.94 -12.28 -10.03
N ASN A 54 6.50 -11.05 -10.36
CA ASN A 54 5.12 -10.76 -10.72
C ASN A 54 5.00 -10.25 -12.17
N ARG A 55 3.78 -9.96 -12.62
CA ARG A 55 3.51 -9.47 -14.00
C ARG A 55 4.04 -10.38 -15.10
N GLY A 56 4.01 -11.71 -14.85
CA GLY A 56 4.38 -12.71 -15.84
C GLY A 56 5.87 -12.94 -16.01
N VAL A 57 6.71 -12.40 -15.13
CA VAL A 57 8.15 -12.72 -15.08
C VAL A 57 8.46 -13.61 -13.86
N THR A 58 9.46 -14.45 -13.98
CA THR A 58 10.04 -15.15 -12.83
C THR A 58 10.89 -14.20 -12.02
N GLN A 59 10.97 -14.43 -10.71
CA GLN A 59 11.83 -13.62 -9.84
C GLN A 59 13.29 -13.74 -10.28
N ASP A 60 13.93 -12.60 -10.49
CA ASP A 60 15.34 -12.47 -10.79
C ASP A 60 15.89 -11.19 -10.15
N GLU A 61 16.57 -11.36 -9.04
CA GLU A 61 17.10 -10.22 -8.28
C GLU A 61 18.26 -9.52 -9.01
N VAL A 62 19.03 -10.23 -9.85
CA VAL A 62 20.14 -9.65 -10.62
C VAL A 62 19.58 -8.74 -11.70
N GLU A 63 18.62 -9.24 -12.48
CA GLU A 63 17.94 -8.46 -13.51
C GLU A 63 17.23 -7.25 -12.89
N ALA A 64 16.60 -7.41 -11.72
CA ALA A 64 15.98 -6.32 -10.98
C ALA A 64 16.97 -5.18 -10.65
N VAL A 65 18.16 -5.52 -10.16
CA VAL A 65 19.23 -4.55 -9.85
C VAL A 65 19.69 -3.81 -11.08
N GLU A 66 19.84 -4.48 -12.22
CA GLU A 66 20.25 -3.85 -13.47
C GLU A 66 19.23 -2.79 -13.92
N TRP A 67 17.95 -3.11 -13.88
CA TRP A 67 16.89 -2.18 -14.24
C TRP A 67 16.77 -1.03 -13.22
N TYR A 68 16.86 -1.30 -11.91
CA TYR A 68 16.89 -0.25 -10.90
C TYR A 68 18.08 0.69 -11.09
N ARG A 69 19.27 0.16 -11.44
CA ARG A 69 20.46 0.98 -11.68
C ARG A 69 20.26 1.92 -12.85
N LYS A 70 19.77 1.42 -13.99
CA LYS A 70 19.46 2.25 -15.17
C LYS A 70 18.50 3.41 -14.84
N ALA A 71 17.46 3.12 -14.08
CA ALA A 71 16.48 4.13 -13.65
C ALA A 71 17.05 5.10 -12.59
N ALA A 72 17.85 4.60 -11.64
CA ALA A 72 18.49 5.40 -10.58
C ALA A 72 19.54 6.37 -11.11
N GLU A 73 20.28 5.98 -12.14
CA GLU A 73 21.24 6.83 -12.85
C GLU A 73 20.56 7.98 -13.58
N GLN A 74 19.32 7.79 -14.03
CA GLN A 74 18.46 8.84 -14.56
C GLN A 74 17.79 9.69 -13.48
N ASN A 75 18.27 9.56 -12.23
CA ASN A 75 17.79 10.31 -11.08
C ASN A 75 16.37 9.99 -10.61
N LEU A 76 15.79 8.84 -11.01
CA LEU A 76 14.48 8.42 -10.53
C LEU A 76 14.54 8.04 -9.04
N VAL A 77 13.88 8.83 -8.19
CA VAL A 77 13.93 8.74 -6.72
C VAL A 77 13.61 7.35 -6.20
N LYS A 78 12.54 6.72 -6.73
CA LYS A 78 12.10 5.38 -6.32
C LYS A 78 13.15 4.32 -6.66
N ALA A 79 13.78 4.43 -7.83
CA ALA A 79 14.80 3.48 -8.26
C ALA A 79 16.07 3.60 -7.41
N GLN A 80 16.48 4.83 -7.04
CA GLN A 80 17.58 5.06 -6.11
C GLN A 80 17.30 4.39 -4.75
N PHE A 81 16.08 4.53 -4.24
CA PHE A 81 15.69 3.89 -2.99
C PHE A 81 15.72 2.37 -3.07
N TYR A 82 15.14 1.76 -4.11
CA TYR A 82 15.17 0.30 -4.29
C TYR A 82 16.59 -0.23 -4.50
N LEU A 83 17.41 0.47 -5.26
CA LEU A 83 18.80 0.09 -5.44
C LEU A 83 19.58 0.12 -4.11
N GLY A 84 19.30 1.12 -3.26
CA GLY A 84 19.84 1.16 -1.90
C GLY A 84 19.43 -0.06 -1.07
N ILE A 85 18.19 -0.52 -1.17
CA ILE A 85 17.70 -1.75 -0.52
C ILE A 85 18.47 -2.97 -1.03
N CYS A 86 18.63 -3.10 -2.35
CA CYS A 86 19.36 -4.22 -2.94
C CYS A 86 20.79 -4.31 -2.40
N TYR A 87 21.52 -3.20 -2.36
CA TYR A 87 22.88 -3.17 -1.78
C TYR A 87 22.90 -3.45 -0.28
N SER A 88 21.95 -2.95 0.49
CA SER A 88 21.91 -3.15 1.94
C SER A 88 21.61 -4.60 2.33
N GLN A 89 20.84 -5.32 1.51
CA GLN A 89 20.40 -6.68 1.77
C GLN A 89 21.19 -7.73 1.00
N GLY A 90 21.97 -7.31 -0.02
CA GLY A 90 22.68 -8.24 -0.89
C GLY A 90 21.76 -8.97 -1.88
N GLN A 91 20.65 -8.32 -2.29
CA GLN A 91 19.69 -8.89 -3.23
C GLN A 91 20.10 -8.58 -4.68
N GLY A 92 20.44 -9.61 -5.44
CA GLY A 92 20.91 -9.50 -6.81
C GLY A 92 22.26 -8.79 -6.99
N VAL A 93 22.92 -8.40 -5.90
CA VAL A 93 24.22 -7.72 -5.86
C VAL A 93 24.91 -8.05 -4.54
N ALA A 94 26.22 -8.02 -4.50
CA ALA A 94 26.97 -8.18 -3.25
C ALA A 94 26.55 -7.11 -2.23
N LYS A 95 26.33 -7.52 -0.98
CA LYS A 95 25.96 -6.60 0.11
C LYS A 95 27.05 -5.54 0.27
N ASP A 96 26.67 -4.29 0.19
CA ASP A 96 27.53 -3.12 0.38
C ASP A 96 26.76 -1.99 1.07
N GLU A 97 26.98 -1.83 2.38
CA GLU A 97 26.30 -0.82 3.18
C GLU A 97 26.75 0.60 2.82
N VAL A 98 27.98 0.78 2.36
CA VAL A 98 28.49 2.09 1.93
C VAL A 98 27.78 2.54 0.64
N GLU A 99 27.68 1.63 -0.32
CA GLU A 99 26.98 1.91 -1.57
C GLU A 99 25.47 2.11 -1.33
N ALA A 100 24.85 1.31 -0.44
CA ALA A 100 23.47 1.50 -0.03
C ALA A 100 23.20 2.91 0.51
N VAL A 101 24.07 3.40 1.41
CA VAL A 101 23.96 4.77 1.98
C VAL A 101 24.08 5.85 0.91
N LYS A 102 24.93 5.67 -0.10
CA LYS A 102 25.03 6.62 -1.21
C LYS A 102 23.71 6.74 -1.97
N TRP A 103 23.06 5.63 -2.24
CA TRP A 103 21.77 5.60 -2.94
C TRP A 103 20.62 6.12 -2.07
N TYR A 104 20.57 5.73 -0.79
CA TYR A 104 19.61 6.30 0.16
C TYR A 104 19.75 7.80 0.30
N ARG A 105 21.00 8.33 0.33
CA ARG A 105 21.25 9.78 0.39
C ARG A 105 20.70 10.49 -0.83
N LYS A 106 20.95 9.98 -2.04
CA LYS A 106 20.39 10.57 -3.26
C LYS A 106 18.86 10.65 -3.21
N ALA A 107 18.19 9.58 -2.77
CA ALA A 107 16.74 9.56 -2.63
C ALA A 107 16.24 10.47 -1.49
N ALA A 108 16.94 10.53 -0.36
CA ALA A 108 16.62 11.39 0.79
C ALA A 108 16.78 12.88 0.47
N GLU A 109 17.81 13.24 -0.29
CA GLU A 109 18.04 14.61 -0.79
C GLU A 109 16.93 15.07 -1.73
N GLN A 110 16.26 14.15 -2.41
CA GLN A 110 15.07 14.42 -3.22
C GLN A 110 13.76 14.32 -2.39
N ASN A 111 13.88 14.43 -1.07
CA ASN A 111 12.77 14.49 -0.12
C ASN A 111 11.92 13.21 0.00
N LEU A 112 12.46 12.02 -0.29
CA LEU A 112 11.77 10.76 -0.07
C LEU A 112 11.82 10.35 1.42
N ALA A 113 10.69 10.41 2.13
CA ALA A 113 10.63 10.13 3.57
C ALA A 113 11.14 8.75 4.00
N PRO A 114 10.81 7.62 3.32
CA PRO A 114 11.41 6.33 3.65
C PRO A 114 12.94 6.33 3.55
N ALA A 115 13.51 7.01 2.54
CA ALA A 115 14.94 7.13 2.39
C ALA A 115 15.57 8.00 3.50
N GLN A 116 14.91 9.10 3.88
CA GLN A 116 15.32 9.95 5.00
C GLN A 116 15.32 9.17 6.32
N TYR A 117 14.28 8.36 6.57
CA TYR A 117 14.22 7.50 7.76
C TYR A 117 15.39 6.51 7.80
N ILE A 118 15.62 5.76 6.71
CA ILE A 118 16.70 4.76 6.67
C ILE A 118 18.06 5.44 6.78
N LEU A 119 18.27 6.55 6.09
CA LEU A 119 19.52 7.30 6.17
C LEU A 119 19.77 7.84 7.60
N GLY A 120 18.71 8.28 8.29
CA GLY A 120 18.77 8.63 9.70
C GLY A 120 19.20 7.45 10.57
N ALA A 121 18.68 6.25 10.33
CA ALA A 121 19.07 5.04 11.03
C ALA A 121 20.55 4.67 10.74
N CYS A 122 20.98 4.75 9.47
CA CYS A 122 22.38 4.51 9.11
C CYS A 122 23.35 5.43 9.87
N TYR A 123 23.03 6.72 9.99
CA TYR A 123 23.85 7.65 10.78
C TYR A 123 23.78 7.39 12.28
N ALA A 124 22.62 6.98 12.81
CA ALA A 124 22.47 6.67 14.24
C ALA A 124 23.27 5.44 14.67
N GLU A 125 23.37 4.45 13.78
CA GLU A 125 24.01 3.16 14.05
C GLU A 125 25.44 3.07 13.52
N GLY A 126 25.82 3.95 12.59
CA GLY A 126 27.12 3.91 11.92
C GLY A 126 27.20 2.83 10.84
N GLN A 127 26.06 2.49 10.21
CA GLN A 127 25.99 1.48 9.14
C GLN A 127 26.31 2.11 7.78
N GLY A 128 27.37 1.68 7.13
CA GLY A 128 27.82 2.20 5.84
C GLY A 128 28.27 3.66 5.86
N VAL A 129 28.25 4.32 7.02
CA VAL A 129 28.65 5.71 7.23
C VAL A 129 29.11 5.91 8.67
N ALA A 130 29.99 6.87 8.91
CA ALA A 130 30.39 7.20 10.29
C ALA A 130 29.18 7.69 11.11
N LYS A 131 29.10 7.21 12.34
CA LYS A 131 28.02 7.60 13.27
C LYS A 131 28.00 9.12 13.50
N ASP A 132 26.86 9.77 13.27
CA ASP A 132 26.59 11.19 13.55
C ASP A 132 25.15 11.35 14.04
N GLU A 133 24.99 11.54 15.35
CA GLU A 133 23.66 11.68 15.98
C GLU A 133 22.93 12.96 15.53
N ALA A 134 23.66 14.06 15.23
CA ALA A 134 23.05 15.29 14.75
C ALA A 134 22.55 15.15 13.31
N GLU A 135 23.28 14.43 12.47
CA GLU A 135 22.84 14.10 11.10
C GLU A 135 21.68 13.11 11.13
N ALA A 136 21.73 12.08 11.99
CA ALA A 136 20.62 11.16 12.22
C ALA A 136 19.35 11.91 12.63
N TYR A 137 19.48 12.81 13.59
CA TYR A 137 18.38 13.62 14.09
C TYR A 137 17.79 14.53 13.01
N LYS A 138 18.62 15.16 12.17
CA LYS A 138 18.18 15.92 11.00
C LYS A 138 17.29 15.07 10.09
N TRP A 139 17.78 13.90 9.68
CA TRP A 139 17.07 13.06 8.73
C TRP A 139 15.77 12.50 9.31
N PHE A 140 15.77 12.12 10.59
CA PHE A 140 14.53 11.74 11.27
C PHE A 140 13.55 12.91 11.41
N LEU A 141 14.01 14.15 11.67
CA LEU A 141 13.14 15.33 11.70
C LEU A 141 12.49 15.58 10.35
N LEU A 142 13.23 15.45 9.26
CA LEU A 142 12.70 15.62 7.90
C LEU A 142 11.65 14.55 7.58
N ALA A 143 11.93 13.29 7.88
CA ALA A 143 10.97 12.20 7.71
C ALA A 143 9.73 12.35 8.62
N ALA A 144 9.94 12.75 9.88
CA ALA A 144 8.86 13.04 10.86
C ALA A 144 7.98 14.21 10.42
N GLY A 145 8.60 15.29 9.91
CA GLY A 145 7.90 16.43 9.32
C GLY A 145 7.03 16.06 8.13
N GLN A 146 7.36 14.97 7.51
CA GLN A 146 6.57 14.33 6.48
C GLN A 146 5.57 13.28 7.05
N GLY A 147 5.42 13.12 8.37
CA GLY A 147 4.45 12.24 9.05
C GLY A 147 4.93 10.78 9.22
N ASP A 148 6.20 10.47 9.00
CA ASP A 148 6.74 9.13 9.27
C ASP A 148 6.70 8.83 10.78
N LYS A 149 5.85 7.87 11.18
CA LYS A 149 5.63 7.52 12.59
C LYS A 149 6.86 6.85 13.22
N GLY A 150 7.66 6.14 12.43
CA GLY A 150 8.93 5.56 12.86
C GLY A 150 9.93 6.66 13.18
N ALA A 151 10.04 7.65 12.30
CA ALA A 151 10.91 8.80 12.49
C ALA A 151 10.50 9.64 13.73
N ILE A 152 9.21 9.85 13.97
CA ILE A 152 8.71 10.55 15.18
C ILE A 152 9.23 9.85 16.45
N LYS A 153 9.11 8.51 16.52
CA LYS A 153 9.63 7.73 17.66
C LYS A 153 11.15 7.85 17.81
N GLN A 154 11.90 7.84 16.69
CA GLN A 154 13.34 7.98 16.71
C GLN A 154 13.78 9.39 17.14
N VAL A 155 13.07 10.43 16.70
CA VAL A 155 13.27 11.82 17.16
C VAL A 155 13.14 11.90 18.69
N ASP A 156 12.08 11.32 19.26
CA ASP A 156 11.87 11.33 20.70
C ASP A 156 12.91 10.50 21.46
N LYS A 157 13.34 9.37 20.90
CA LYS A 157 14.43 8.54 21.45
C LYS A 157 15.75 9.32 21.49
N LEU A 158 16.14 9.93 20.38
CA LEU A 158 17.38 10.68 20.28
C LEU A 158 17.39 11.93 21.17
N LYS A 159 16.26 12.63 21.32
CA LYS A 159 16.16 13.76 22.26
C LYS A 159 16.53 13.42 23.69
N ARG A 160 16.34 12.16 24.12
CA ARG A 160 16.66 11.71 25.49
C ARG A 160 18.14 11.40 25.69
N SER A 161 18.86 11.05 24.63
CA SER A 161 20.28 10.68 24.70
C SER A 161 21.24 11.77 24.23
N MET A 162 20.78 12.69 23.37
CA MET A 162 21.59 13.75 22.80
C MET A 162 21.77 14.95 23.71
N THR A 163 22.90 15.61 23.61
CA THR A 163 23.14 16.90 24.26
C THR A 163 22.31 18.02 23.60
N ARG A 164 22.02 19.08 24.33
CA ARG A 164 21.33 20.29 23.82
C ARG A 164 22.00 20.85 22.56
N ARG A 165 23.34 20.80 22.51
CA ARG A 165 24.12 21.27 21.34
C ARG A 165 23.89 20.40 20.09
N GLN A 166 23.90 19.09 20.25
CA GLN A 166 23.63 18.15 19.14
C GLN A 166 22.20 18.31 18.62
N ILE A 167 21.22 18.46 19.52
CA ILE A 167 19.82 18.70 19.14
C ILE A 167 19.69 20.00 18.33
N ALA A 168 20.29 21.11 18.84
CA ALA A 168 20.24 22.37 18.15
C ALA A 168 20.92 22.33 16.77
N GLU A 169 22.04 21.61 16.66
CA GLU A 169 22.74 21.41 15.39
C GLU A 169 21.90 20.61 14.41
N GLY A 170 21.30 19.48 14.81
CA GLY A 170 20.44 18.68 13.94
C GLY A 170 19.18 19.43 13.51
N GLN A 171 18.56 20.21 14.39
CA GLN A 171 17.45 21.10 14.06
C GLN A 171 17.84 22.18 13.04
N LYS A 172 19.03 22.78 13.21
CA LYS A 172 19.55 23.73 12.25
C LYS A 172 19.75 23.10 10.88
N ARG A 173 20.44 21.96 10.82
CA ARG A 173 20.64 21.22 9.56
C ARG A 173 19.31 20.82 8.89
N ALA A 174 18.27 20.49 9.66
CA ALA A 174 16.95 20.17 9.13
C ALA A 174 16.24 21.40 8.56
N ARG A 175 16.32 22.57 9.23
CA ARG A 175 15.76 23.83 8.71
C ARG A 175 16.48 24.33 7.45
N ASP A 176 17.79 24.14 7.39
CA ASP A 176 18.62 24.60 6.27
C ASP A 176 18.53 23.65 5.06
N PHE A 177 17.90 22.48 5.23
CA PHE A 177 17.74 21.49 4.15
C PHE A 177 16.83 22.03 3.05
N LYS A 178 17.36 21.99 1.82
CA LYS A 178 16.60 22.25 0.60
C LYS A 178 16.60 21.00 -0.25
N PRO A 179 15.45 20.45 -0.59
CA PRO A 179 15.37 19.30 -1.49
C PRO A 179 16.06 19.58 -2.82
N ARG A 180 16.78 18.61 -3.33
CA ARG A 180 17.42 18.68 -4.64
C ARG A 180 16.35 18.48 -5.70
N GLU A 181 16.11 19.48 -6.53
CA GLU A 181 15.21 19.34 -7.67
C GLU A 181 15.80 18.34 -8.67
N ALA A 182 14.98 17.41 -9.16
CA ALA A 182 15.37 16.56 -10.27
C ALA A 182 15.61 17.45 -11.51
N PRO A 183 16.70 17.23 -12.30
CA PRO A 183 16.85 17.94 -13.56
C PRO A 183 15.63 17.66 -14.43
N SER A 184 14.99 18.71 -14.91
CA SER A 184 13.87 18.64 -15.83
C SER A 184 14.34 17.98 -17.13
N SER A 185 14.21 16.65 -17.24
CA SER A 185 14.32 16.00 -18.53
C SER A 185 13.13 16.47 -19.36
N GLY A 186 13.43 17.25 -20.39
CA GLY A 186 12.44 17.73 -21.34
C GLY A 186 11.78 16.57 -22.08
N SER A 187 10.70 16.10 -21.57
CA SER A 187 9.62 15.43 -22.26
C SER A 187 8.33 15.87 -21.59
N ASP A 188 7.53 16.56 -22.37
CA ASP A 188 6.18 16.96 -22.09
C ASP A 188 5.34 15.69 -21.77
N ASN A 189 5.39 15.30 -20.53
CA ASN A 189 4.45 14.38 -19.91
C ASN A 189 3.89 15.12 -18.71
N SER A 190 2.80 15.82 -18.95
CA SER A 190 1.88 16.31 -17.93
C SER A 190 1.36 15.14 -17.11
N ILE A 191 2.24 14.58 -16.25
CA ILE A 191 1.76 13.87 -15.07
C ILE A 191 1.10 14.96 -14.24
N PRO A 192 -0.20 14.86 -13.96
CA PRO A 192 -0.86 15.89 -13.18
C PRO A 192 -0.08 16.09 -11.88
N ARG A 193 0.12 17.34 -11.50
CA ARG A 193 0.75 17.87 -10.27
C ARG A 193 0.25 17.27 -8.94
N ILE A 194 -0.42 16.14 -8.98
CA ILE A 194 -1.26 15.51 -7.96
C ILE A 194 -0.47 14.53 -7.07
N LEU A 195 0.83 14.25 -7.37
CA LEU A 195 1.68 13.40 -6.52
C LEU A 195 2.47 14.17 -5.45
N GLU A 196 2.32 15.50 -5.40
CA GLU A 196 3.02 16.34 -4.41
C GLU A 196 2.28 16.45 -3.07
N THR A 197 1.01 16.09 -3.03
CA THR A 197 0.25 16.05 -1.78
C THR A 197 0.28 14.64 -1.20
N ARG A 198 0.70 14.52 0.05
CA ARG A 198 0.61 13.28 0.80
C ARG A 198 -0.85 12.93 1.05
N PRO A 199 -1.19 11.63 1.03
CA PRO A 199 -2.49 11.25 1.52
C PRO A 199 -2.61 11.60 3.02
N GLU A 200 -3.65 12.36 3.36
CA GLU A 200 -4.02 12.69 4.74
C GLU A 200 -4.53 11.45 5.48
N GLY A 201 -5.02 10.46 4.72
CA GLY A 201 -5.53 9.21 5.24
C GLY A 201 -5.33 8.04 4.27
N SER A 202 -5.32 6.86 4.82
CA SER A 202 -5.32 5.63 4.04
C SER A 202 -6.14 4.53 4.73
N GLY A 203 -6.70 3.65 3.93
CA GLY A 203 -7.46 2.50 4.39
C GLY A 203 -7.66 1.51 3.27
N THR A 204 -8.52 0.55 3.49
CA THR A 204 -8.89 -0.48 2.52
C THR A 204 -10.26 -0.16 1.96
N GLY A 205 -10.52 -0.55 0.72
CA GLY A 205 -11.84 -0.62 0.10
C GLY A 205 -11.96 -1.92 -0.69
N PHE A 206 -13.17 -2.21 -1.17
CA PHE A 206 -13.41 -3.37 -2.03
C PHE A 206 -14.53 -3.09 -3.03
N PHE A 207 -14.37 -3.59 -4.25
CA PHE A 207 -15.37 -3.45 -5.30
C PHE A 207 -16.59 -4.33 -5.04
N ILE A 208 -17.78 -3.75 -5.29
CA ILE A 208 -19.08 -4.42 -5.17
C ILE A 208 -19.82 -4.51 -6.51
N THR A 209 -19.36 -3.81 -7.56
CA THR A 209 -19.88 -3.89 -8.92
C THR A 209 -18.75 -3.97 -9.96
N GLU A 210 -19.02 -4.59 -11.11
CA GLU A 210 -18.03 -4.72 -12.19
C GLU A 210 -17.62 -3.39 -12.82
N ASP A 211 -18.50 -2.40 -12.79
CA ASP A 211 -18.28 -1.07 -13.34
C ASP A 211 -17.62 -0.08 -12.37
N GLY A 212 -17.22 -0.54 -11.17
CA GLY A 212 -16.31 0.20 -10.28
C GLY A 212 -16.93 0.93 -9.11
N TYR A 213 -18.12 0.55 -8.65
CA TYR A 213 -18.57 0.95 -7.32
C TYR A 213 -17.85 0.14 -6.25
N LEU A 214 -17.35 0.83 -5.22
CA LEU A 214 -16.61 0.21 -4.13
C LEU A 214 -17.04 0.80 -2.79
N ILE A 215 -16.85 0.00 -1.74
CA ILE A 215 -17.14 0.34 -0.35
C ILE A 215 -15.83 0.55 0.42
N THR A 216 -15.86 1.52 1.31
CA THR A 216 -14.87 1.73 2.37
C THR A 216 -15.57 2.31 3.61
N ASN A 217 -14.83 2.64 4.67
CA ASN A 217 -15.38 3.40 5.78
C ASN A 217 -15.46 4.91 5.45
N GLU A 218 -16.42 5.60 6.05
CA GLU A 218 -16.55 7.06 5.91
C GLU A 218 -15.30 7.78 6.46
N HIS A 219 -14.79 7.37 7.62
CA HIS A 219 -13.58 7.97 8.20
C HIS A 219 -12.30 7.74 7.36
N VAL A 220 -12.32 6.77 6.43
CA VAL A 220 -11.24 6.53 5.44
C VAL A 220 -11.44 7.45 4.23
N ALA A 221 -12.67 7.56 3.71
CA ALA A 221 -12.94 8.33 2.50
C ALA A 221 -12.82 9.85 2.69
N GLY A 222 -12.97 10.35 3.94
CA GLY A 222 -12.96 11.77 4.25
C GLY A 222 -14.13 12.57 3.68
N ASN A 223 -14.23 13.82 4.08
CA ASN A 223 -15.29 14.73 3.62
C ASN A 223 -14.78 15.63 2.49
N GLY A 224 -15.07 15.26 1.23
CA GLY A 224 -14.81 16.12 0.07
C GLY A 224 -13.35 16.16 -0.41
N ALA A 225 -12.51 15.27 0.08
CA ALA A 225 -11.12 15.14 -0.31
C ALA A 225 -10.98 14.45 -1.68
N LEU A 226 -9.82 14.63 -2.30
CA LEU A 226 -9.43 13.87 -3.48
C LEU A 226 -9.14 12.43 -3.09
N VAL A 227 -9.97 11.50 -3.53
CA VAL A 227 -9.80 10.07 -3.24
C VAL A 227 -9.15 9.37 -4.43
N ARG A 228 -8.16 8.54 -4.13
CA ARG A 228 -7.54 7.63 -5.10
C ARG A 228 -7.60 6.21 -4.60
N VAL A 229 -7.73 5.29 -5.51
CA VAL A 229 -7.67 3.85 -5.23
C VAL A 229 -6.49 3.24 -5.96
N VAL A 230 -5.68 2.49 -5.22
CA VAL A 230 -4.56 1.73 -5.79
C VAL A 230 -5.06 0.32 -6.02
N THR A 231 -5.12 -0.05 -7.28
CA THR A 231 -5.47 -1.39 -7.75
C THR A 231 -4.23 -2.14 -8.23
N GLN A 232 -4.37 -3.38 -8.62
CA GLN A 232 -3.29 -4.13 -9.26
C GLN A 232 -2.85 -3.50 -10.59
N ASP A 233 -3.77 -2.80 -11.29
CA ASP A 233 -3.54 -2.20 -12.59
C ASP A 233 -3.05 -0.74 -12.52
N GLY A 234 -2.98 -0.15 -11.32
CA GLY A 234 -2.48 1.21 -11.13
C GLY A 234 -3.30 2.04 -10.17
N ILE A 235 -3.07 3.36 -10.21
CA ILE A 235 -3.75 4.35 -9.37
C ILE A 235 -4.88 4.98 -10.18
N LEU A 236 -6.10 4.90 -9.65
CA LEU A 236 -7.30 5.49 -10.26
C LEU A 236 -7.86 6.59 -9.36
N SER A 237 -8.46 7.61 -9.97
CA SER A 237 -9.26 8.58 -9.23
C SER A 237 -10.61 7.95 -8.88
N ALA A 238 -11.08 8.16 -7.66
CA ALA A 238 -12.40 7.76 -7.21
C ALA A 238 -13.14 8.97 -6.66
N ARG A 239 -14.44 9.04 -6.94
CA ARG A 239 -15.32 10.07 -6.36
C ARG A 239 -16.19 9.46 -5.28
N VAL A 240 -16.41 10.20 -4.20
CA VAL A 240 -17.41 9.86 -3.20
C VAL A 240 -18.80 10.01 -3.80
N VAL A 241 -19.59 8.96 -3.81
CA VAL A 241 -20.96 8.95 -4.32
C VAL A 241 -21.94 9.24 -3.18
N ARG A 242 -21.76 8.57 -2.05
CA ARG A 242 -22.60 8.69 -0.87
C ARG A 242 -21.86 8.27 0.38
N VAL A 243 -22.25 8.83 1.52
CA VAL A 243 -21.73 8.46 2.84
C VAL A 243 -22.87 8.16 3.80
N ASP A 244 -22.62 7.30 4.77
CA ASP A 244 -23.46 7.00 5.91
C ASP A 244 -22.62 7.14 7.18
N SER A 245 -22.62 8.34 7.75
CA SER A 245 -21.83 8.66 8.94
C SER A 245 -22.32 7.91 10.19
N ALA A 246 -23.58 7.48 10.23
CA ALA A 246 -24.14 6.73 11.35
C ALA A 246 -23.55 5.31 11.42
N ASN A 247 -23.26 4.71 10.28
CA ASN A 247 -22.70 3.36 10.14
C ASN A 247 -21.24 3.35 9.70
N ASP A 248 -20.59 4.53 9.55
CA ASP A 248 -19.21 4.67 9.11
C ASP A 248 -18.96 3.98 7.75
N LEU A 249 -19.84 4.21 6.76
CA LEU A 249 -19.78 3.65 5.42
C LEU A 249 -19.65 4.74 4.37
N ALA A 250 -18.88 4.48 3.32
CA ALA A 250 -18.79 5.32 2.14
C ALA A 250 -18.85 4.48 0.87
N LEU A 251 -19.65 4.95 -0.08
CA LEU A 251 -19.73 4.44 -1.44
C LEU A 251 -18.93 5.34 -2.36
N LEU A 252 -17.98 4.76 -3.06
CA LEU A 252 -17.12 5.43 -4.02
C LEU A 252 -17.34 4.87 -5.41
N LYS A 253 -16.94 5.63 -6.44
CA LYS A 253 -16.96 5.21 -7.85
C LYS A 253 -15.62 5.51 -8.48
N ALA A 254 -14.99 4.47 -9.01
CA ALA A 254 -13.83 4.53 -9.89
C ALA A 254 -14.23 4.07 -11.30
N GLU A 255 -13.56 4.55 -12.32
CA GLU A 255 -13.81 4.14 -13.71
C GLU A 255 -12.95 2.93 -14.05
N GLY A 256 -13.54 1.88 -14.64
CA GLY A 256 -12.85 0.65 -15.02
C GLY A 256 -13.73 -0.59 -14.97
N ARG A 257 -13.10 -1.76 -15.14
CA ARG A 257 -13.73 -3.06 -14.94
C ARG A 257 -13.02 -3.80 -13.83
N PHE A 258 -13.80 -4.33 -12.89
CA PHE A 258 -13.28 -4.88 -11.65
C PHE A 258 -13.96 -6.22 -11.31
N ALA A 259 -13.32 -6.99 -10.44
CA ALA A 259 -13.87 -8.23 -9.90
C ALA A 259 -14.62 -7.93 -8.57
N PRO A 260 -15.95 -7.82 -8.56
CA PRO A 260 -16.68 -7.46 -7.35
C PRO A 260 -16.90 -8.66 -6.45
N LEU A 261 -16.99 -8.39 -5.13
CA LEU A 261 -17.45 -9.37 -4.15
C LEU A 261 -18.98 -9.36 -4.04
N PRO A 262 -19.62 -10.52 -3.99
CA PRO A 262 -21.04 -10.61 -3.69
C PRO A 262 -21.32 -10.24 -2.23
N LEU A 263 -22.46 -9.59 -1.99
CA LEU A 263 -22.93 -9.23 -0.67
C LEU A 263 -24.07 -10.16 -0.22
N VAL A 264 -24.06 -10.54 1.05
CA VAL A 264 -25.14 -11.31 1.65
C VAL A 264 -25.59 -10.65 2.96
N SER A 265 -26.87 -10.76 3.30
CA SER A 265 -27.37 -10.26 4.60
C SER A 265 -26.66 -10.97 5.75
N SER A 266 -26.20 -10.20 6.71
CA SER A 266 -25.57 -10.72 7.94
C SER A 266 -26.56 -11.23 8.99
N ARG A 267 -27.88 -11.24 8.72
CA ARG A 267 -28.92 -11.65 9.68
C ARG A 267 -28.79 -13.13 10.11
N ASP A 268 -28.30 -13.97 9.18
CA ASP A 268 -28.16 -15.43 9.41
C ASP A 268 -26.72 -15.82 9.82
N VAL A 269 -25.83 -14.85 10.02
CA VAL A 269 -24.48 -15.10 10.51
C VAL A 269 -24.50 -15.53 11.96
N LYS A 270 -23.83 -16.65 12.27
CA LYS A 270 -23.78 -17.24 13.60
C LYS A 270 -22.45 -16.99 14.29
N LEU A 271 -22.49 -17.03 15.62
CA LEU A 271 -21.31 -17.05 16.48
C LEU A 271 -20.36 -18.20 16.07
N GLY A 272 -19.05 -17.99 16.09
CA GLY A 272 -18.05 -18.97 15.73
C GLY A 272 -17.88 -19.20 14.22
N ARG A 273 -18.62 -18.47 13.36
CA ARG A 273 -18.45 -18.61 11.91
C ARG A 273 -17.07 -18.07 11.50
N THR A 274 -16.36 -18.86 10.69
CA THR A 274 -15.08 -18.46 10.12
C THR A 274 -15.25 -17.29 9.16
N VAL A 275 -14.38 -16.31 9.30
CA VAL A 275 -14.34 -15.11 8.43
C VAL A 275 -12.90 -14.76 8.08
N ALA A 276 -12.74 -14.07 6.97
CA ALA A 276 -11.45 -13.55 6.54
C ALA A 276 -11.60 -12.11 6.03
N THR A 277 -10.52 -11.35 6.10
CA THR A 277 -10.42 -10.04 5.48
C THR A 277 -9.07 -9.89 4.79
N VAL A 278 -9.08 -9.17 3.67
CA VAL A 278 -7.88 -8.78 2.95
C VAL A 278 -7.82 -7.25 2.96
N GLY A 279 -6.69 -6.70 3.37
CA GLY A 279 -6.53 -5.27 3.51
C GLY A 279 -5.08 -4.82 3.39
N PHE A 280 -4.85 -3.51 3.60
CA PHE A 280 -3.55 -2.86 3.45
C PHE A 280 -3.09 -2.23 4.77
N PRO A 281 -2.75 -3.07 5.79
CA PRO A 281 -2.37 -2.58 7.10
C PRO A 281 -1.02 -1.86 7.04
N ASN A 282 -0.94 -0.71 7.71
CA ASN A 282 0.32 0.02 7.95
C ASN A 282 1.23 0.06 6.71
N ILE A 283 0.74 0.60 5.59
CA ILE A 283 1.47 0.62 4.30
C ILE A 283 2.89 1.17 4.41
N GLY A 284 3.16 2.07 5.35
CA GLY A 284 4.49 2.59 5.65
C GLY A 284 5.44 1.55 6.28
N LEU A 285 4.93 0.46 6.87
CA LEU A 285 5.71 -0.61 7.50
C LEU A 285 5.66 -1.92 6.72
N GLN A 286 4.50 -2.24 6.13
CA GLN A 286 4.22 -3.55 5.52
C GLN A 286 4.16 -3.50 3.99
N GLY A 287 4.35 -2.32 3.40
CA GLY A 287 4.28 -2.12 1.96
C GLY A 287 2.85 -2.14 1.41
N PHE A 288 2.73 -2.10 0.08
CA PHE A 288 1.47 -2.00 -0.66
C PHE A 288 0.84 -3.35 -1.02
N ALA A 289 1.44 -4.47 -0.65
CA ALA A 289 0.84 -5.78 -0.87
C ALA A 289 -0.29 -6.01 0.14
N PRO A 290 -1.47 -6.51 -0.30
CA PRO A 290 -2.56 -6.82 0.59
C PRO A 290 -2.16 -7.92 1.58
N LYS A 291 -2.73 -7.89 2.79
CA LYS A 291 -2.48 -8.88 3.84
C LYS A 291 -3.79 -9.55 4.22
N LEU A 292 -3.73 -10.87 4.32
CA LEU A 292 -4.83 -11.71 4.79
C LEU A 292 -4.85 -11.74 6.31
N ALA A 293 -6.02 -11.55 6.91
CA ALA A 293 -6.32 -11.87 8.30
C ALA A 293 -7.52 -12.82 8.36
N LYS A 294 -7.39 -13.90 9.13
CA LYS A 294 -8.43 -14.91 9.33
C LYS A 294 -8.81 -14.98 10.80
N GLY A 295 -10.08 -15.20 11.07
CA GLY A 295 -10.63 -15.34 12.42
C GLY A 295 -12.06 -15.83 12.39
N GLU A 296 -12.81 -15.52 13.44
CA GLU A 296 -14.19 -15.96 13.64
C GLU A 296 -15.05 -14.79 14.12
N ILE A 297 -16.36 -14.92 13.98
CA ILE A 297 -17.33 -14.05 14.64
C ILE A 297 -17.31 -14.36 16.16
N ALA A 298 -16.69 -13.50 16.93
CA ALA A 298 -16.51 -13.63 18.37
C ALA A 298 -17.70 -13.14 19.18
N ALA A 299 -18.49 -12.17 18.66
CA ALA A 299 -19.79 -11.78 19.21
C ALA A 299 -20.69 -11.23 18.09
N LEU A 300 -22.02 -11.35 18.33
CA LEU A 300 -23.04 -10.85 17.40
C LEU A 300 -23.43 -9.38 17.69
N SER A 301 -22.76 -8.74 18.62
CA SER A 301 -22.87 -7.30 18.91
C SER A 301 -21.48 -6.70 19.07
N GLY A 302 -21.41 -5.38 18.93
CA GLY A 302 -20.20 -4.61 19.13
C GLY A 302 -20.00 -4.18 20.58
N ALA A 303 -19.16 -3.17 20.82
CA ALA A 303 -18.94 -2.57 22.11
C ALA A 303 -20.28 -2.03 22.68
N GLN A 304 -20.53 -2.25 23.97
CA GLN A 304 -21.77 -1.85 24.65
C GLN A 304 -23.04 -2.43 23.98
N ASP A 305 -22.93 -3.67 23.50
CA ASP A 305 -24.01 -4.41 22.82
C ASP A 305 -24.58 -3.71 21.57
N ASP A 306 -23.77 -2.87 20.90
CA ASP A 306 -24.20 -2.21 19.67
C ASP A 306 -24.55 -3.24 18.58
N PRO A 307 -25.81 -3.31 18.14
CA PRO A 307 -26.27 -4.32 17.20
C PRO A 307 -25.72 -4.15 15.78
N ARG A 308 -25.13 -3.00 15.46
CA ARG A 308 -24.59 -2.66 14.14
C ARG A 308 -23.32 -3.44 13.80
N TYR A 309 -22.61 -3.92 14.80
CA TYR A 309 -21.29 -4.50 14.63
C TYR A 309 -21.24 -5.98 14.97
N PHE A 310 -20.33 -6.69 14.34
CA PHE A 310 -19.74 -7.92 14.84
C PHE A 310 -18.49 -7.61 15.64
N GLN A 311 -18.23 -8.34 16.72
CA GLN A 311 -16.88 -8.50 17.24
C GLN A 311 -16.24 -9.68 16.52
N ILE A 312 -14.98 -9.52 16.08
CA ILE A 312 -14.23 -10.53 15.32
C ILE A 312 -12.88 -10.81 15.98
N SER A 313 -12.42 -12.06 15.91
CA SER A 313 -11.11 -12.48 16.41
C SER A 313 -10.01 -12.30 15.35
N ALA A 314 -10.35 -12.00 14.08
CA ALA A 314 -9.38 -11.71 13.03
C ALA A 314 -8.51 -10.50 13.44
N PRO A 315 -7.16 -10.61 13.35
CA PRO A 315 -6.27 -9.51 13.72
C PRO A 315 -6.41 -8.35 12.74
N VAL A 316 -6.90 -7.22 13.22
CA VAL A 316 -7.10 -5.98 12.45
C VAL A 316 -6.09 -4.94 12.90
N GLN A 317 -5.46 -4.29 11.95
CA GLN A 317 -4.50 -3.21 12.18
C GLN A 317 -4.96 -1.92 11.46
N PRO A 318 -4.46 -0.74 11.86
CA PRO A 318 -4.69 0.50 11.12
C PRO A 318 -4.35 0.32 9.64
N GLY A 319 -5.29 0.69 8.75
CA GLY A 319 -5.21 0.45 7.30
C GLY A 319 -6.10 -0.70 6.80
N ASN A 320 -6.55 -1.62 7.67
CA ASN A 320 -7.55 -2.63 7.30
C ASN A 320 -8.99 -2.07 7.29
N SER A 321 -9.21 -0.88 7.90
CA SER A 321 -10.51 -0.20 7.90
C SER A 321 -11.05 -0.03 6.49
N GLY A 322 -12.32 -0.40 6.29
CA GLY A 322 -13.00 -0.38 5.01
C GLY A 322 -12.88 -1.68 4.20
N GLY A 323 -12.07 -2.63 4.66
CA GLY A 323 -11.90 -3.95 4.03
C GLY A 323 -13.13 -4.84 4.17
N ALA A 324 -13.36 -5.70 3.18
CA ALA A 324 -14.43 -6.70 3.21
C ALA A 324 -14.16 -7.75 4.28
N LEU A 325 -15.17 -8.06 5.11
CA LEU A 325 -15.20 -9.27 5.93
C LEU A 325 -15.98 -10.32 5.15
N VAL A 326 -15.32 -11.38 4.71
CA VAL A 326 -15.93 -12.44 3.89
C VAL A 326 -16.11 -13.74 4.66
N ASP A 327 -17.18 -14.47 4.34
CA ASP A 327 -17.44 -15.81 4.85
C ASP A 327 -16.76 -16.90 4.01
N GLU A 328 -16.94 -18.17 4.40
CA GLU A 328 -16.38 -19.36 3.72
C GLU A 328 -16.88 -19.55 2.28
N ARG A 329 -17.94 -18.84 1.88
CA ARG A 329 -18.46 -18.80 0.51
C ARG A 329 -17.89 -17.67 -0.32
N GLY A 330 -17.14 -16.76 0.32
CA GLY A 330 -16.61 -15.56 -0.32
C GLY A 330 -17.65 -14.45 -0.47
N ASN A 331 -18.73 -14.48 0.31
CA ASN A 331 -19.70 -13.39 0.39
C ASN A 331 -19.29 -12.40 1.47
N VAL A 332 -19.50 -11.13 1.23
CA VAL A 332 -19.29 -10.07 2.21
C VAL A 332 -20.38 -10.12 3.26
N VAL A 333 -20.00 -10.35 4.51
CA VAL A 333 -20.87 -10.37 5.71
C VAL A 333 -20.67 -9.13 6.58
N GLY A 334 -19.64 -8.32 6.30
CA GLY A 334 -19.39 -7.06 7.01
C GLY A 334 -18.28 -6.22 6.39
N VAL A 335 -18.08 -5.03 6.95
CA VAL A 335 -17.00 -4.09 6.61
C VAL A 335 -16.15 -3.85 7.84
N VAL A 336 -14.86 -4.16 7.76
CA VAL A 336 -13.92 -4.03 8.89
C VAL A 336 -13.78 -2.57 9.29
N THR A 337 -13.81 -2.26 10.59
CA THR A 337 -13.57 -0.92 11.10
C THR A 337 -12.63 -0.95 12.30
N ALA A 338 -11.56 -0.15 12.26
CA ALA A 338 -10.62 0.00 13.36
C ALA A 338 -10.98 1.16 14.31
N LYS A 339 -12.03 1.94 13.99
CA LYS A 339 -12.38 3.18 14.73
C LYS A 339 -12.91 2.90 16.15
N LEU A 340 -13.54 1.75 16.35
CA LEU A 340 -14.16 1.39 17.63
C LEU A 340 -13.15 0.86 18.67
N SER A 341 -12.08 0.20 18.23
CA SER A 341 -11.13 -0.45 19.14
C SER A 341 -10.30 0.51 20.01
N ALA A 342 -10.01 1.71 19.51
CA ALA A 342 -9.10 2.63 20.21
C ALA A 342 -9.79 3.64 21.12
N LYS A 343 -10.92 4.22 20.74
CA LYS A 343 -11.57 5.29 21.51
C LYS A 343 -12.49 4.79 22.63
N THR A 344 -13.24 3.73 22.38
CA THR A 344 -14.26 3.26 23.34
C THR A 344 -13.64 2.52 24.50
N THR A 345 -12.52 1.85 24.28
CA THR A 345 -11.89 1.01 25.31
C THR A 345 -10.92 1.77 26.20
N LEU A 346 -10.19 2.74 25.65
CA LEU A 346 -9.31 3.61 26.44
C LEU A 346 -10.12 4.45 27.45
N ALA A 347 -11.35 4.84 27.08
CA ALA A 347 -12.25 5.61 27.94
C ALA A 347 -12.90 4.76 29.06
N ALA A 348 -13.06 3.45 28.84
CA ALA A 348 -13.78 2.57 29.77
C ALA A 348 -12.86 1.75 30.70
N SER A 349 -11.67 1.38 30.29
CA SER A 349 -10.80 0.45 31.04
C SER A 349 -9.36 0.93 31.24
N GLY A 350 -8.96 2.06 30.65
CA GLY A 350 -7.57 2.55 30.73
C GLY A 350 -6.53 1.67 30.03
N ALA A 351 -6.95 0.57 29.37
CA ALA A 351 -6.12 -0.33 28.61
C ALA A 351 -6.78 -0.67 27.27
N LEU A 352 -6.00 -0.85 26.22
CA LEU A 352 -6.49 -1.40 24.95
C LEU A 352 -6.59 -2.92 25.09
N PRO A 353 -7.78 -3.54 24.94
CA PRO A 353 -7.85 -4.98 24.91
C PRO A 353 -7.11 -5.51 23.69
N GLU A 354 -6.27 -6.48 23.90
CA GLU A 354 -5.63 -7.20 22.81
C GLU A 354 -6.69 -8.06 22.09
N ASN A 355 -6.69 -8.02 20.75
CA ASN A 355 -7.52 -8.86 19.88
C ASN A 355 -9.03 -8.61 19.89
N VAL A 356 -9.51 -7.43 20.25
CA VAL A 356 -10.91 -7.03 20.10
C VAL A 356 -11.08 -6.13 18.88
N ASN A 357 -11.60 -6.68 17.79
CA ASN A 357 -11.79 -6.01 16.53
C ASN A 357 -13.27 -6.03 16.11
N TYR A 358 -13.69 -5.10 15.29
CA TYR A 358 -15.08 -4.93 14.91
C TYR A 358 -15.27 -4.83 13.40
N ALA A 359 -16.47 -5.22 12.94
CA ALA A 359 -16.90 -5.02 11.57
C ALA A 359 -18.36 -4.57 11.55
N VAL A 360 -18.67 -3.58 10.73
CA VAL A 360 -20.04 -3.17 10.44
C VAL A 360 -20.76 -4.32 9.73
N LYS A 361 -21.92 -4.72 10.18
CA LYS A 361 -22.69 -5.82 9.57
C LYS A 361 -23.16 -5.47 8.17
N SER A 362 -23.10 -6.41 7.25
CA SER A 362 -23.54 -6.21 5.87
C SER A 362 -25.03 -5.89 5.72
N SER A 363 -25.87 -6.22 6.70
CA SER A 363 -27.28 -5.81 6.69
C SER A 363 -27.43 -4.27 6.69
N PHE A 364 -26.54 -3.53 7.40
CA PHE A 364 -26.53 -2.07 7.37
C PHE A 364 -25.95 -1.55 6.05
N LEU A 365 -24.94 -2.22 5.48
CA LEU A 365 -24.42 -1.90 4.15
C LEU A 365 -25.50 -2.08 3.08
N LEU A 366 -26.26 -3.16 3.10
CA LEU A 366 -27.36 -3.40 2.15
C LEU A 366 -28.44 -2.32 2.27
N SER A 367 -28.86 -1.96 3.51
CA SER A 367 -29.79 -0.86 3.72
C SER A 367 -29.25 0.50 3.23
N PHE A 368 -27.97 0.76 3.40
CA PHE A 368 -27.32 1.94 2.85
C PHE A 368 -27.40 1.95 1.30
N LEU A 369 -27.16 0.81 0.65
CA LEU A 369 -27.20 0.67 -0.81
C LEU A 369 -28.62 0.75 -1.38
N GLU A 370 -29.67 0.41 -0.62
CA GLU A 370 -31.07 0.64 -1.01
C GLU A 370 -31.35 2.13 -1.32
N SER A 371 -30.60 3.03 -0.70
CA SER A 371 -30.65 4.46 -0.98
C SER A 371 -30.01 4.87 -2.31
N VAL A 372 -29.37 3.93 -3.03
CA VAL A 372 -28.71 4.14 -4.34
C VAL A 372 -29.15 2.99 -5.27
N PRO A 373 -30.41 3.01 -5.76
CA PRO A 373 -31.02 1.86 -6.46
C PRO A 373 -30.25 1.41 -7.70
N GLU A 374 -29.58 2.32 -8.39
CA GLU A 374 -28.74 1.98 -9.56
C GLU A 374 -27.52 1.11 -9.21
N VAL A 375 -27.05 1.16 -7.97
CA VAL A 375 -25.96 0.30 -7.48
C VAL A 375 -26.53 -1.01 -6.98
N ALA A 376 -27.63 -0.97 -6.21
CA ALA A 376 -28.28 -2.15 -5.69
C ALA A 376 -28.67 -3.15 -6.81
N ALA A 377 -29.14 -2.64 -7.97
CA ALA A 377 -29.49 -3.45 -9.13
C ALA A 377 -28.31 -4.11 -9.86
N ARG A 378 -27.07 -3.72 -9.55
CA ARG A 378 -25.83 -4.23 -10.16
C ARG A 378 -25.02 -5.14 -9.23
N LEU A 379 -25.51 -5.36 -8.02
CA LEU A 379 -24.85 -6.25 -7.08
C LEU A 379 -24.84 -7.68 -7.62
N ARG A 380 -23.74 -8.37 -7.36
CA ARG A 380 -23.60 -9.77 -7.73
C ARG A 380 -24.42 -10.66 -6.82
N GLU A 381 -25.02 -11.71 -7.40
CA GLU A 381 -25.76 -12.70 -6.64
C GLU A 381 -24.84 -13.40 -5.60
N PRO A 382 -25.32 -13.68 -4.39
CA PRO A 382 -24.56 -14.36 -3.38
C PRO A 382 -24.16 -15.80 -3.78
N ASN A 383 -22.97 -16.22 -3.38
CA ASN A 383 -22.54 -17.60 -3.53
C ASN A 383 -23.29 -18.48 -2.51
N LEU A 384 -23.98 -19.52 -2.99
CA LEU A 384 -24.78 -20.42 -2.14
C LEU A 384 -23.97 -21.63 -1.64
N LYS A 385 -22.85 -21.96 -2.27
CA LYS A 385 -22.01 -23.13 -1.93
C LYS A 385 -20.72 -22.69 -1.29
N ASP A 386 -20.24 -23.49 -0.34
CA ASP A 386 -18.92 -23.30 0.24
C ASP A 386 -17.85 -23.48 -0.84
N ARG A 387 -16.78 -22.69 -0.74
CA ARG A 387 -15.67 -22.63 -1.69
C ARG A 387 -14.39 -23.08 -1.00
N LYS A 388 -13.38 -23.47 -1.78
CA LYS A 388 -12.03 -23.63 -1.24
C LYS A 388 -11.55 -22.29 -0.68
N PHE A 389 -10.93 -22.33 0.50
CA PHE A 389 -10.49 -21.10 1.17
C PHE A 389 -9.53 -20.26 0.30
N GLU A 390 -8.67 -20.93 -0.47
CA GLU A 390 -7.77 -20.28 -1.43
C GLU A 390 -8.51 -19.46 -2.49
N ASP A 391 -9.64 -19.97 -3.00
CA ASP A 391 -10.47 -19.27 -4.00
C ASP A 391 -11.20 -18.06 -3.36
N VAL A 392 -11.59 -18.18 -2.08
CA VAL A 392 -12.17 -17.08 -1.32
C VAL A 392 -11.15 -15.96 -1.13
N VAL A 393 -9.93 -16.31 -0.70
CA VAL A 393 -8.83 -15.36 -0.51
C VAL A 393 -8.48 -14.67 -1.83
N LYS A 394 -8.32 -15.43 -2.91
CA LYS A 394 -8.02 -14.88 -4.24
C LYS A 394 -9.10 -13.88 -4.71
N ALA A 395 -10.38 -14.21 -4.51
CA ALA A 395 -11.46 -13.28 -4.87
C ALA A 395 -11.43 -12.01 -4.01
N ALA A 396 -11.15 -12.14 -2.71
CA ALA A 396 -11.02 -11.00 -1.80
C ALA A 396 -9.81 -10.11 -2.14
N GLU A 397 -8.68 -10.70 -2.52
CA GLU A 397 -7.50 -9.96 -2.99
C GLU A 397 -7.74 -9.19 -4.29
N GLN A 398 -8.44 -9.80 -5.24
CA GLN A 398 -8.78 -9.16 -6.52
C GLN A 398 -9.74 -7.97 -6.36
N ALA A 399 -10.63 -8.04 -5.38
CA ALA A 399 -11.59 -6.98 -5.10
C ALA A 399 -11.03 -5.88 -4.19
N ALA A 400 -10.04 -6.21 -3.35
CA ALA A 400 -9.47 -5.29 -2.38
C ALA A 400 -8.62 -4.21 -3.04
N VAL A 401 -8.75 -2.97 -2.57
CA VAL A 401 -7.97 -1.81 -3.02
C VAL A 401 -7.49 -1.00 -1.83
N LEU A 402 -6.31 -0.39 -1.98
CA LEU A 402 -5.86 0.63 -1.06
C LEU A 402 -6.54 1.96 -1.41
N VAL A 403 -7.19 2.56 -0.44
CA VAL A 403 -7.82 3.89 -0.55
C VAL A 403 -6.86 4.92 0.03
N LEU A 404 -6.57 5.95 -0.75
CA LEU A 404 -5.73 7.10 -0.37
C LEU A 404 -6.57 8.37 -0.47
N VAL A 405 -6.49 9.22 0.55
CA VAL A 405 -7.25 10.49 0.66
C VAL A 405 -6.26 11.63 0.79
N TYR A 406 -6.46 12.69 -0.02
CA TYR A 406 -5.57 13.85 -0.14
C TYR A 406 -6.28 15.14 0.20
#